data_ae7a2265f3b9434cda0ac3659609849d
#
_entry.id   ae7a2265f3b9434cda0ac3659609849d
#
_cell.length_a   1.000
_cell.length_b   1.000
_cell.length_c   1.000
_cell.angle_alpha   90.00
_cell.angle_beta   90.00
_cell.angle_gamma   90.00
#
_symmetry.space_group_name_H-M   'P 1'
#
loop_
_entity.id
_entity.type
_entity.pdbx_description
1 polymer ?
#
loop_
_entity_poly.entity_id
_entity_poly.type
_entity_poly.pdbx_seq_one_letter_code
_entity_poly.pdbx_strand_id
1 'polypeptide(L)'
;MLGKFSLNGVKGVINSSADRASVAKKAVESAGGKFVSYDFTRGIYDFVGIADGLNDATASALKGVVLSSGDFEQIDMLNTYDQSEFSKTAKAIMSAGYTPPSES
;
A
#
# COMPACT_ATOMS: atom_id res chain seq x y z
N MET A 1 -0.14 1.49 0.68
CA MET A 1 -1.34 0.81 1.23
C MET A 1 -2.42 1.84 1.53
N LEU A 2 -3.56 1.64 0.95
CA LEU A 2 -4.74 2.47 1.17
C LEU A 2 -5.80 1.58 1.82
N GLY A 3 -6.44 2.05 2.87
CA GLY A 3 -7.33 1.17 3.61
C GLY A 3 -8.61 1.81 4.10
N LYS A 4 -9.59 0.94 4.35
CA LYS A 4 -10.87 1.27 4.96
C LYS A 4 -11.04 0.41 6.21
N PHE A 5 -11.44 1.06 7.30
CA PHE A 5 -11.77 0.33 8.52
C PHE A 5 -13.14 -0.34 8.40
N SER A 6 -13.29 -1.50 9.04
CA SER A 6 -14.60 -2.05 9.33
C SER A 6 -15.27 -1.25 10.45
N LEU A 7 -16.54 -1.55 10.76
CA LEU A 7 -17.21 -0.94 11.90
C LEU A 7 -16.43 -1.16 13.20
N ASN A 8 -15.94 -2.38 13.42
CA ASN A 8 -15.12 -2.68 14.59
C ASN A 8 -13.82 -1.88 14.60
N GLY A 9 -13.19 -1.72 13.44
CA GLY A 9 -11.96 -0.93 13.31
C GLY A 9 -12.18 0.54 13.67
N VAL A 10 -13.26 1.14 13.18
CA VAL A 10 -13.59 2.53 13.52
C VAL A 10 -13.84 2.69 15.02
N LYS A 11 -14.62 1.79 15.62
CA LYS A 11 -14.86 1.81 17.06
C LYS A 11 -13.58 1.67 17.87
N GLY A 12 -12.68 0.78 17.41
CA GLY A 12 -11.38 0.58 18.04
C GLY A 12 -10.52 1.83 17.99
N VAL A 13 -10.47 2.51 16.86
CA VAL A 13 -9.72 3.76 16.71
C VAL A 13 -10.25 4.85 17.63
N ILE A 14 -11.57 5.01 17.70
CA ILE A 14 -12.20 6.02 18.55
C ILE A 14 -11.93 5.77 20.04
N ASN A 15 -11.94 4.51 20.45
CA ASN A 15 -11.85 4.14 21.87
C ASN A 15 -10.42 3.83 22.32
N SER A 16 -9.47 3.76 21.41
CA SER A 16 -8.07 3.45 21.73
C SER A 16 -7.24 4.71 21.91
N SER A 17 -6.32 4.68 22.86
CA SER A 17 -5.26 5.69 23.00
C SER A 17 -4.00 5.32 22.23
N ALA A 18 -3.99 4.17 21.54
CA ALA A 18 -2.82 3.72 20.79
C ALA A 18 -2.57 4.61 19.56
N ASP A 19 -1.31 4.93 19.33
CA ASP A 19 -0.88 5.62 18.12
C ASP A 19 -0.86 4.62 16.96
N ARG A 20 -1.76 4.82 15.98
CA ARG A 20 -1.86 3.91 14.84
C ARG A 20 -0.62 3.91 13.97
N ALA A 21 0.08 5.03 13.87
CA ALA A 21 1.33 5.10 13.14
C ALA A 21 2.40 4.18 13.76
N SER A 22 2.49 4.15 15.09
CA SER A 22 3.42 3.27 15.80
C SER A 22 3.09 1.80 15.58
N VAL A 23 1.80 1.44 15.56
CA VAL A 23 1.36 0.07 15.28
C VAL A 23 1.71 -0.32 13.85
N ALA A 24 1.45 0.55 12.88
CA ALA A 24 1.78 0.32 11.48
C ALA A 24 3.29 0.16 11.29
N LYS A 25 4.09 0.97 11.96
CA LYS A 25 5.56 0.88 11.92
C LYS A 25 6.04 -0.48 12.39
N LYS A 26 5.51 -0.97 13.51
CA LYS A 26 5.88 -2.31 14.02
C LYS A 26 5.51 -3.41 13.04
N ALA A 27 4.33 -3.31 12.41
CA ALA A 27 3.90 -4.30 11.43
C ALA A 27 4.83 -4.33 10.22
N VAL A 28 5.18 -3.18 9.67
CA VAL A 28 6.10 -3.08 8.54
C VAL A 28 7.48 -3.63 8.89
N GLU A 29 8.02 -3.23 10.03
CA GLU A 29 9.34 -3.70 10.48
C GLU A 29 9.35 -5.20 10.74
N SER A 30 8.27 -5.76 11.29
CA SER A 30 8.14 -7.20 11.48
C SER A 30 8.16 -7.96 10.16
N ALA A 31 7.71 -7.34 9.08
CA ALA A 31 7.74 -7.91 7.74
C ALA A 31 9.09 -7.67 7.03
N GLY A 32 10.05 -7.04 7.69
CA GLY A 32 11.37 -6.77 7.12
C GLY A 32 11.42 -5.49 6.29
N GLY A 33 10.38 -4.69 6.30
CA GLY A 33 10.32 -3.44 5.55
C GLY A 33 10.76 -2.23 6.36
N LYS A 34 10.78 -1.09 5.68
CA LYS A 34 11.08 0.21 6.26
C LYS A 34 9.82 1.06 6.26
N PHE A 35 9.38 1.50 7.43
CA PHE A 35 8.23 2.39 7.58
C PHE A 35 8.59 3.79 7.10
N VAL A 36 7.73 4.39 6.28
CA VAL A 36 7.89 5.76 5.80
C VAL A 36 6.88 6.68 6.47
N SER A 37 5.58 6.39 6.34
CA SER A 37 4.53 7.23 6.91
C SER A 37 3.23 6.47 7.06
N TYR A 38 2.36 7.01 7.90
CA TYR A 38 0.99 6.55 8.08
C TYR A 38 0.14 7.77 8.43
N ASP A 39 -0.89 8.04 7.64
CA ASP A 39 -1.75 9.19 7.82
C ASP A 39 -3.21 8.78 7.67
N PHE A 40 -4.09 9.37 8.47
CA PHE A 40 -5.52 9.26 8.25
C PHE A 40 -5.92 10.16 7.09
N THR A 41 -6.87 9.67 6.31
CA THR A 41 -7.37 10.41 5.15
C THR A 41 -8.88 10.63 5.27
N ARG A 42 -9.37 11.62 4.54
CA ARG A 42 -10.79 11.88 4.40
C ARG A 42 -11.16 11.67 2.93
N GLY A 43 -12.09 10.75 2.67
CA GLY A 43 -12.49 10.39 1.32
C GLY A 43 -12.90 8.94 1.26
N ILE A 44 -12.62 8.29 0.14
CA ILE A 44 -12.99 6.89 -0.06
C ILE A 44 -12.13 5.92 0.75
N TYR A 45 -10.95 6.36 1.20
CA TYR A 45 -10.11 5.60 2.11
C TYR A 45 -10.00 6.31 3.44
N ASP A 46 -9.76 5.55 4.49
CA ASP A 46 -9.64 6.07 5.86
C ASP A 46 -8.20 6.33 6.26
N PHE A 47 -7.25 5.67 5.60
CA PHE A 47 -5.83 5.90 5.86
C PHE A 47 -4.98 5.57 4.64
N VAL A 48 -3.76 6.12 4.65
CA VAL A 48 -2.69 5.78 3.72
C VAL A 48 -1.43 5.47 4.49
N GLY A 49 -0.82 4.32 4.20
CA GLY A 49 0.46 3.93 4.76
C GLY A 49 1.49 3.73 3.65
N ILE A 50 2.70 4.21 3.88
CA ILE A 50 3.80 4.09 2.92
C ILE A 50 4.95 3.35 3.59
N ALA A 51 5.49 2.35 2.89
CA ALA A 51 6.62 1.56 3.34
C ALA A 51 7.52 1.22 2.16
N ASP A 52 8.79 1.01 2.44
CA ASP A 52 9.79 0.56 1.46
C ASP A 52 10.32 -0.82 1.83
N GLY A 53 10.95 -1.46 0.86
CA GLY A 53 11.73 -2.68 1.09
C GLY A 53 10.93 -3.95 1.26
N LEU A 54 9.65 -3.95 0.91
CA LEU A 54 8.82 -5.15 0.92
C LEU A 54 8.73 -5.71 -0.51
N ASN A 55 9.02 -7.00 -0.67
CA ASN A 55 8.75 -7.67 -1.93
C ASN A 55 7.25 -8.02 -2.02
N ASP A 56 6.80 -8.45 -3.20
CA ASP A 56 5.38 -8.71 -3.46
C ASP A 56 4.81 -9.78 -2.53
N ALA A 57 5.55 -10.84 -2.28
CA ALA A 57 5.09 -11.93 -1.41
C ALA A 57 4.91 -11.45 0.03
N THR A 58 5.87 -10.70 0.55
CA THR A 58 5.81 -10.17 1.92
C THR A 58 4.72 -9.11 2.06
N ALA A 59 4.60 -8.23 1.08
CA ALA A 59 3.53 -7.21 1.07
C ALA A 59 2.14 -7.87 1.05
N SER A 60 1.97 -8.90 0.24
CA SER A 60 0.71 -9.65 0.18
C SER A 60 0.39 -10.37 1.50
N ALA A 61 1.41 -10.94 2.14
CA ALA A 61 1.25 -11.57 3.45
C ALA A 61 0.87 -10.55 4.52
N LEU A 62 1.50 -9.37 4.52
CA LEU A 62 1.16 -8.28 5.43
C LEU A 62 -0.29 -7.85 5.24
N LYS A 63 -0.73 -7.67 4.01
CA LYS A 63 -2.13 -7.37 3.69
C LYS A 63 -3.08 -8.42 4.27
N GLY A 64 -2.75 -9.71 4.08
CA GLY A 64 -3.55 -10.80 4.60
C GLY A 64 -3.66 -10.79 6.12
N VAL A 65 -2.55 -10.56 6.81
CA VAL A 65 -2.53 -10.45 8.28
C VAL A 65 -3.40 -9.30 8.75
N VAL A 66 -3.27 -8.13 8.13
CA VAL A 66 -4.06 -6.95 8.47
C VAL A 66 -5.56 -7.22 8.28
N LEU A 67 -5.94 -7.79 7.14
CA LEU A 67 -7.34 -8.13 6.86
C LEU A 67 -7.88 -9.20 7.81
N SER A 68 -7.04 -10.14 8.24
CA SER A 68 -7.47 -11.22 9.12
C SER A 68 -7.88 -10.76 10.51
N SER A 69 -7.49 -9.55 10.91
CA SER A 69 -7.89 -8.97 12.20
C SER A 69 -9.40 -8.68 12.29
N GLY A 70 -10.08 -8.52 11.16
CA GLY A 70 -11.49 -8.15 11.11
C GLY A 70 -11.75 -6.66 11.30
N ASP A 71 -10.71 -5.86 11.54
CA ASP A 71 -10.84 -4.43 11.78
C ASP A 71 -10.77 -3.58 10.50
N PHE A 72 -10.53 -4.23 9.36
CA PHE A 72 -10.41 -3.56 8.07
C PHE A 72 -11.36 -4.18 7.06
N GLU A 73 -12.08 -3.32 6.34
CA GLU A 73 -13.01 -3.74 5.30
C GLU A 73 -12.29 -3.97 3.97
N GLN A 74 -11.29 -3.15 3.69
CA GLN A 74 -10.57 -3.16 2.41
C GLN A 74 -9.16 -2.63 2.60
N ILE A 75 -8.21 -3.30 1.97
CA ILE A 75 -6.81 -2.87 1.88
C ILE A 75 -6.40 -2.96 0.41
N ASP A 76 -5.99 -1.84 -0.16
CA ASP A 76 -5.46 -1.78 -1.51
C ASP A 76 -3.97 -1.49 -1.46
N MET A 77 -3.19 -2.34 -2.11
CA MET A 77 -1.74 -2.18 -2.20
C MET A 77 -1.39 -1.55 -3.53
N LEU A 78 -0.62 -0.47 -3.48
CA LEU A 78 -0.10 0.20 -4.66
C LEU A 78 1.42 0.19 -4.61
N ASN A 79 2.05 -0.22 -5.69
CA ASN A 79 3.49 -0.13 -5.84
C ASN A 79 3.84 1.18 -6.53
N THR A 80 4.76 1.92 -5.94
CA THR A 80 5.30 3.12 -6.58
C THR A 80 6.53 2.74 -7.40
N TYR A 81 6.83 3.54 -8.41
CA TYR A 81 8.02 3.37 -9.23
C TYR A 81 8.59 4.73 -9.60
N ASP A 82 9.88 4.73 -9.95
CA ASP A 82 10.58 5.95 -10.28
C ASP A 82 10.24 6.42 -11.71
N GLN A 83 9.93 7.71 -11.85
CA GLN A 83 9.59 8.29 -13.15
C GLN A 83 10.73 8.16 -14.16
N SER A 84 11.97 8.34 -13.73
CA SER A 84 13.10 8.28 -14.65
C SER A 84 13.31 6.87 -15.22
N GLU A 85 13.11 5.84 -14.41
CA GLU A 85 13.16 4.45 -14.89
C GLU A 85 12.00 4.15 -15.82
N PHE A 86 10.80 4.63 -15.49
CA PHE A 86 9.64 4.52 -16.36
C PHE A 86 9.92 5.13 -17.74
N SER A 87 10.43 6.36 -17.78
CA SER A 87 10.70 7.08 -19.02
C SER A 87 11.76 6.37 -19.85
N LYS A 88 12.82 5.89 -19.22
CA LYS A 88 13.91 5.15 -19.89
C LYS A 88 13.38 3.86 -20.51
N THR A 89 12.64 3.08 -19.74
CA THR A 89 12.07 1.81 -20.21
C THR A 89 11.04 2.03 -21.32
N ALA A 90 10.19 3.03 -21.17
CA ALA A 90 9.19 3.38 -22.18
C ALA A 90 9.84 3.76 -23.51
N LYS A 91 10.91 4.57 -23.47
CA LYS A 91 11.66 4.93 -24.68
C LYS A 91 12.27 3.70 -25.35
N ALA A 92 12.81 2.77 -24.56
CA ALA A 92 13.36 1.54 -25.09
C ALA A 92 12.29 0.69 -25.80
N ILE A 93 11.10 0.59 -25.20
CA ILE A 93 9.97 -0.14 -25.79
C ILE A 93 9.51 0.51 -27.10
N MET A 94 9.41 1.83 -27.13
CA MET A 94 9.06 2.57 -28.34
C MET A 94 10.07 2.37 -29.45
N SER A 95 11.36 2.41 -29.10
CA SER A 95 12.46 2.20 -30.07
C SER A 95 12.47 0.77 -30.62
N ALA A 96 11.97 -0.21 -29.87
CA ALA A 96 11.86 -1.59 -30.31
C ALA A 96 10.68 -1.82 -31.26
N GLY A 97 9.85 -0.79 -31.54
CA GLY A 97 8.82 -0.86 -32.53
C GLY A 97 7.48 -1.44 -32.05
N TYR A 98 7.04 -0.99 -30.87
CA TYR A 98 5.70 -1.39 -30.39
C TYR A 98 4.64 -1.02 -31.41
N THR A 99 3.77 -1.98 -31.73
CA THR A 99 2.62 -1.77 -32.63
C THR A 99 1.33 -1.79 -31.81
N PRO A 100 0.56 -0.68 -31.78
CA PRO A 100 -0.71 -0.67 -31.05
C PRO A 100 -1.77 -1.55 -31.72
N PRO A 101 -2.77 -2.05 -30.94
CA PRO A 101 -3.79 -2.95 -31.49
C PRO A 101 -4.52 -2.42 -32.71
N SER A 102 -4.74 -1.11 -32.81
CA SER A 102 -5.42 -0.48 -33.93
C SER A 102 -4.62 -0.50 -35.24
N GLU A 103 -3.34 -0.80 -35.19
CA GLU A 103 -2.42 -0.81 -36.35
C GLU A 103 -1.90 -2.19 -36.70
N SER A 104 -2.23 -3.20 -35.92
CA SER A 104 -1.74 -4.57 -36.14
C SER A 104 -2.59 -5.37 -37.10
#